data_e83bb9a23b8a0217105bbae73e104a50
#
_entry.id   e83bb9a23b8a0217105bbae73e104a50
#
_cell.length_a   1.000
_cell.length_b   1.000
_cell.length_c   1.000
_cell.angle_alpha   90.00
_cell.angle_beta   90.00
_cell.angle_gamma   90.00
#
_symmetry.space_group_name_H-M   'P 1'
#
loop_
_entity.id
_entity.type
_entity.pdbx_description
1 polymer ?
#
loop_
_entity_poly.entity_id
_entity_poly.type
_entity_poly.pdbx_seq_one_letter_code
_entity_poly.pdbx_strand_id
1 'polypeptide(L)'
;MDNNLVKKVPTFKSGNFVFSRKCNESELSPLFLQSRILYETVRDLPILPELSAQLEEELIRRSIFGTAALEGNPLTEEKVEQIIAQPAGNQKMGRAEKEIRNLKAAYDLFVRGRQVPVSSFKLEEDHIREIHALVTHDIEHEYNLSGQYRNHLVKVGDTEHGGVYTPPKVLADIQTLMREFSQWINGEEILGLEPLMRAALAHYHFGLIHPFGDGNGRVARLIEAFMMRLSGIKYVPIMLSNFYYRNVDDYFWVFSKARKNEEHDVTPFVGFVLKGVIESLNEIKGRIIFFIRTFALRDYYSFLRTKKEITQRQHDLLITLLDKLTPFALGDLFSTSPFNVLYRNVGERTARRDLKKLSDARLLYITEGKYRLNLQVLE
;
A
#
# COMPACT_ATOMS: atom_id res chain seq x y z
N MET A 1 30.22 -10.61 -21.91
CA MET A 1 29.20 -11.52 -21.32
C MET A 1 29.17 -11.25 -19.84
N ASP A 2 28.08 -10.66 -19.36
CA ASP A 2 27.99 -10.05 -18.03
C ASP A 2 28.03 -11.05 -16.89
N ASN A 3 29.23 -11.34 -16.39
CA ASN A 3 29.45 -12.14 -15.17
C ASN A 3 28.92 -11.45 -13.88
N ASN A 4 28.36 -10.25 -14.01
CA ASN A 4 28.03 -9.38 -12.88
C ASN A 4 26.53 -9.36 -12.51
N LEU A 5 25.65 -10.04 -13.31
CA LEU A 5 24.21 -10.06 -13.04
C LEU A 5 23.80 -11.06 -11.95
N VAL A 6 24.68 -12.03 -11.68
CA VAL A 6 24.41 -13.17 -10.79
C VAL A 6 25.58 -13.42 -9.86
N LYS A 7 25.33 -13.40 -8.56
CA LYS A 7 26.31 -13.77 -7.51
C LYS A 7 25.95 -15.13 -6.92
N LYS A 8 26.83 -16.12 -7.08
CA LYS A 8 26.70 -17.46 -6.48
C LYS A 8 27.42 -17.51 -5.14
N VAL A 9 26.72 -17.96 -4.11
CA VAL A 9 27.26 -18.11 -2.75
C VAL A 9 27.18 -19.60 -2.37
N PRO A 10 28.32 -20.29 -2.20
CA PRO A 10 28.34 -21.66 -1.71
C PRO A 10 27.95 -21.68 -0.23
N THR A 11 27.14 -22.66 0.16
CA THR A 11 26.75 -22.89 1.55
C THR A 11 27.22 -24.25 2.03
N PHE A 12 27.23 -24.44 3.32
CA PHE A 12 27.72 -25.69 3.93
C PHE A 12 26.82 -26.89 3.64
N LYS A 13 25.50 -26.73 3.78
CA LYS A 13 24.53 -27.84 3.62
C LYS A 13 23.37 -27.57 2.65
N SER A 14 23.21 -26.33 2.22
CA SER A 14 22.06 -25.93 1.41
C SER A 14 22.38 -25.81 -0.10
N GLY A 15 23.61 -26.16 -0.50
CA GLY A 15 24.08 -26.02 -1.88
C GLY A 15 24.46 -24.57 -2.23
N ASN A 16 24.43 -24.23 -3.49
CA ASN A 16 24.72 -22.86 -3.94
C ASN A 16 23.44 -22.02 -3.88
N PHE A 17 23.51 -20.88 -3.20
CA PHE A 17 22.50 -19.86 -3.24
C PHE A 17 22.86 -18.81 -4.28
N VAL A 18 21.85 -18.23 -4.94
CA VAL A 18 22.05 -17.29 -6.03
C VAL A 18 21.34 -15.98 -5.74
N PHE A 19 22.09 -14.89 -5.67
CA PHE A 19 21.59 -13.54 -5.76
C PHE A 19 21.61 -13.11 -7.22
N SER A 20 20.49 -12.67 -7.76
CA SER A 20 20.36 -12.28 -9.16
C SER A 20 19.68 -10.93 -9.29
N ARG A 21 20.21 -10.11 -10.21
CA ARG A 21 19.54 -8.92 -10.75
C ARG A 21 19.24 -9.06 -12.25
N LYS A 22 19.40 -10.28 -12.79
CA LYS A 22 19.13 -10.58 -14.19
C LYS A 22 17.64 -10.38 -14.50
N CYS A 23 17.35 -9.54 -15.47
CA CYS A 23 15.98 -9.28 -15.90
C CYS A 23 15.91 -8.95 -17.38
N ASN A 24 14.73 -9.08 -17.94
CA ASN A 24 14.43 -8.64 -19.30
C ASN A 24 14.15 -7.13 -19.32
N GLU A 25 15.18 -6.34 -19.66
CA GLU A 25 15.09 -4.88 -19.70
C GLU A 25 14.00 -4.38 -20.67
N SER A 26 13.79 -5.03 -21.81
CA SER A 26 12.78 -4.64 -22.79
C SER A 26 11.36 -4.78 -22.25
N GLU A 27 11.12 -5.72 -21.33
CA GLU A 27 9.84 -5.93 -20.67
C GLU A 27 9.64 -4.95 -19.50
N LEU A 28 10.69 -4.68 -18.71
CA LEU A 28 10.59 -3.87 -17.51
C LEU A 28 10.71 -2.37 -17.76
N SER A 29 11.49 -1.93 -18.76
CA SER A 29 11.71 -0.49 -19.03
C SER A 29 10.42 0.32 -19.24
N PRO A 30 9.40 -0.17 -19.97
CA PRO A 30 8.12 0.53 -20.08
C PRO A 30 7.40 0.69 -18.74
N LEU A 31 7.47 -0.33 -17.86
CA LEU A 31 6.86 -0.29 -16.53
C LEU A 31 7.58 0.68 -15.60
N PHE A 32 8.92 0.73 -15.63
CA PHE A 32 9.71 1.72 -14.90
C PHE A 32 9.39 3.15 -15.36
N LEU A 33 9.34 3.37 -16.68
CA LEU A 33 8.99 4.68 -17.24
C LEU A 33 7.59 5.12 -16.82
N GLN A 34 6.60 4.24 -16.92
CA GLN A 34 5.23 4.51 -16.50
C GLN A 34 5.14 4.81 -15.00
N SER A 35 5.82 4.02 -14.16
CA SER A 35 5.89 4.24 -12.71
C SER A 35 6.48 5.61 -12.38
N ARG A 36 7.56 6.02 -13.06
CA ARG A 36 8.21 7.31 -12.88
C ARG A 36 7.28 8.47 -13.25
N ILE A 37 6.68 8.43 -14.44
CA ILE A 37 5.76 9.48 -14.91
C ILE A 37 4.57 9.62 -13.95
N LEU A 38 3.98 8.50 -13.52
CA LEU A 38 2.88 8.53 -12.57
C LEU A 38 3.30 9.07 -11.20
N TYR A 39 4.48 8.66 -10.72
CA TYR A 39 5.00 9.15 -9.44
C TYR A 39 5.25 10.66 -9.47
N GLU A 40 5.90 11.19 -10.50
CA GLU A 40 6.10 12.62 -10.68
C GLU A 40 4.76 13.36 -10.76
N THR A 41 3.80 12.83 -11.51
CA THR A 41 2.44 13.38 -11.57
C THR A 41 1.80 13.45 -10.19
N VAL A 42 1.84 12.38 -9.40
CA VAL A 42 1.24 12.34 -8.04
C VAL A 42 1.97 13.30 -7.10
N ARG A 43 3.29 13.35 -7.16
CA ARG A 43 4.12 14.25 -6.33
C ARG A 43 3.78 15.72 -6.55
N ASP A 44 3.51 16.11 -7.80
CA ASP A 44 3.26 17.48 -8.18
C ASP A 44 1.79 17.92 -8.02
N LEU A 45 0.87 16.99 -7.70
CA LEU A 45 -0.51 17.33 -7.38
C LEU A 45 -0.60 18.10 -6.04
N PRO A 46 -1.28 19.26 -6.02
CA PRO A 46 -1.49 19.98 -4.76
C PRO A 46 -2.45 19.21 -3.85
N ILE A 47 -2.05 19.02 -2.60
CA ILE A 47 -2.89 18.43 -1.55
C ILE A 47 -2.68 19.19 -0.25
N LEU A 48 -3.75 19.49 0.46
CA LEU A 48 -3.65 20.11 1.78
C LEU A 48 -2.94 19.18 2.78
N PRO A 49 -2.09 19.72 3.67
CA PRO A 49 -1.33 18.90 4.63
C PRO A 49 -2.22 17.95 5.45
N GLU A 50 -3.37 18.42 5.91
CA GLU A 50 -4.32 17.63 6.69
C GLU A 50 -4.88 16.44 5.90
N LEU A 51 -5.23 16.66 4.61
CA LEU A 51 -5.71 15.59 3.74
C LEU A 51 -4.60 14.62 3.35
N SER A 52 -3.38 15.13 3.17
CA SER A 52 -2.20 14.28 2.96
C SER A 52 -1.96 13.35 4.14
N ALA A 53 -2.09 13.87 5.38
CA ALA A 53 -1.94 13.09 6.59
C ALA A 53 -3.06 12.04 6.74
N GLN A 54 -4.31 12.42 6.48
CA GLN A 54 -5.44 11.48 6.50
C GLN A 54 -5.29 10.37 5.46
N LEU A 55 -4.87 10.72 4.24
CA LEU A 55 -4.59 9.75 3.20
C LEU A 55 -3.48 8.78 3.62
N GLU A 56 -2.37 9.27 4.16
CA GLU A 56 -1.26 8.43 4.63
C GLU A 56 -1.70 7.48 5.75
N GLU A 57 -2.48 7.96 6.72
CA GLU A 57 -3.06 7.14 7.80
C GLU A 57 -3.92 6.00 7.26
N GLU A 58 -4.81 6.29 6.32
CA GLU A 58 -5.67 5.29 5.71
C GLU A 58 -4.86 4.26 4.93
N LEU A 59 -3.87 4.69 4.13
CA LEU A 59 -3.01 3.80 3.36
C LEU A 59 -2.20 2.86 4.27
N ILE A 60 -1.71 3.36 5.42
CA ILE A 60 -1.03 2.53 6.43
C ILE A 60 -1.98 1.48 6.99
N ARG A 61 -3.20 1.86 7.37
CA ARG A 61 -4.19 0.90 7.89
C ARG A 61 -4.46 -0.23 6.91
N ARG A 62 -4.69 0.10 5.63
CA ARG A 62 -4.90 -0.88 4.56
C ARG A 62 -3.67 -1.76 4.34
N SER A 63 -2.48 -1.20 4.45
CA SER A 63 -1.24 -1.96 4.31
C SER A 63 -1.03 -2.93 5.47
N ILE A 64 -1.32 -2.51 6.70
CA ILE A 64 -1.28 -3.37 7.88
C ILE A 64 -2.28 -4.51 7.72
N PHE A 65 -3.53 -4.21 7.33
CA PHE A 65 -4.53 -5.22 7.05
C PHE A 65 -4.03 -6.20 5.97
N GLY A 66 -3.63 -5.70 4.80
CA GLY A 66 -3.18 -6.55 3.69
C GLY A 66 -2.01 -7.45 4.06
N THR A 67 -0.98 -6.91 4.76
CA THR A 67 0.18 -7.72 5.16
C THR A 67 -0.16 -8.74 6.24
N ALA A 68 -1.10 -8.45 7.15
CA ALA A 68 -1.56 -9.39 8.16
C ALA A 68 -2.42 -10.50 7.54
N ALA A 69 -3.35 -10.14 6.65
CA ALA A 69 -4.23 -11.08 5.98
C ALA A 69 -3.47 -12.07 5.08
N LEU A 70 -2.40 -11.61 4.40
CA LEU A 70 -1.48 -12.49 3.65
C LEU A 70 -0.82 -13.58 4.50
N GLU A 71 -0.66 -13.34 5.80
CA GLU A 71 -0.12 -14.31 6.76
C GLU A 71 -1.23 -15.07 7.52
N GLY A 72 -2.48 -14.95 7.06
CA GLY A 72 -3.62 -15.68 7.64
C GLY A 72 -4.22 -15.07 8.91
N ASN A 73 -3.94 -13.78 9.20
CA ASN A 73 -4.61 -13.08 10.30
C ASN A 73 -6.12 -12.97 10.00
N PRO A 74 -7.00 -13.42 10.91
CA PRO A 74 -8.44 -13.55 10.63
C PRO A 74 -9.24 -12.25 10.83
N LEU A 75 -8.61 -11.15 11.22
CA LEU A 75 -9.32 -9.91 11.53
C LEU A 75 -9.79 -9.21 10.26
N THR A 76 -10.97 -8.59 10.33
CA THR A 76 -11.50 -7.76 9.25
C THR A 76 -10.81 -6.39 9.21
N GLU A 77 -10.92 -5.68 8.08
CA GLU A 77 -10.34 -4.32 7.94
C GLU A 77 -10.89 -3.36 8.99
N GLU A 78 -12.21 -3.44 9.30
CA GLU A 78 -12.85 -2.61 10.32
C GLU A 78 -12.30 -2.90 11.73
N LYS A 79 -12.02 -4.17 12.04
CA LYS A 79 -11.43 -4.55 13.33
C LYS A 79 -9.99 -4.06 13.44
N VAL A 80 -9.22 -4.15 12.36
CA VAL A 80 -7.86 -3.59 12.29
C VAL A 80 -7.88 -2.08 12.52
N GLU A 81 -8.81 -1.35 11.90
CA GLU A 81 -8.99 0.08 12.12
C GLU A 81 -9.28 0.41 13.58
N GLN A 82 -10.20 -0.32 14.22
CA GLN A 82 -10.51 -0.14 15.65
C GLN A 82 -9.29 -0.35 16.55
N ILE A 83 -8.48 -1.41 16.27
CA ILE A 83 -7.27 -1.69 17.03
C ILE A 83 -6.24 -0.58 16.88
N ILE A 84 -6.04 -0.07 15.66
CA ILE A 84 -5.07 0.99 15.39
C ILE A 84 -5.49 2.31 16.03
N ALA A 85 -6.78 2.63 16.04
CA ALA A 85 -7.33 3.87 16.60
C ALA A 85 -7.30 3.90 18.15
N GLN A 86 -7.29 2.75 18.82
CA GLN A 86 -7.26 2.69 20.28
C GLN A 86 -5.85 2.96 20.82
N PRO A 87 -5.68 3.74 21.89
CA PRO A 87 -4.39 3.87 22.55
C PRO A 87 -3.91 2.52 23.11
N ALA A 88 -2.60 2.35 23.21
CA ALA A 88 -2.03 1.17 23.86
C ALA A 88 -2.48 1.14 25.34
N GLY A 89 -3.35 0.19 25.66
CA GLY A 89 -3.89 -0.01 27.02
C GLY A 89 -3.52 -1.40 27.55
N ASN A 90 -3.72 -1.61 28.87
CA ASN A 90 -3.44 -2.89 29.56
C ASN A 90 -4.47 -4.00 29.29
N GLN A 91 -5.16 -3.99 28.15
CA GLN A 91 -6.10 -5.05 27.82
C GLN A 91 -5.35 -6.33 27.38
N LYS A 92 -5.84 -7.49 27.82
CA LYS A 92 -5.36 -8.78 27.30
C LYS A 92 -5.71 -8.87 25.82
N MET A 93 -4.71 -8.79 24.96
CA MET A 93 -4.85 -8.92 23.51
C MET A 93 -4.57 -10.35 23.09
N GLY A 94 -5.39 -10.85 22.15
CA GLY A 94 -5.12 -12.11 21.46
C GLY A 94 -3.95 -11.97 20.46
N ARG A 95 -3.44 -13.10 19.96
CA ARG A 95 -2.34 -13.14 19.00
C ARG A 95 -2.60 -12.24 17.79
N ALA A 96 -3.77 -12.36 17.16
CA ALA A 96 -4.12 -11.59 15.98
C ALA A 96 -4.09 -10.06 16.21
N GLU A 97 -4.55 -9.61 17.37
CA GLU A 97 -4.54 -8.18 17.76
C GLU A 97 -3.11 -7.68 18.03
N LYS A 98 -2.27 -8.51 18.67
CA LYS A 98 -0.84 -8.22 18.89
C LYS A 98 -0.10 -8.05 17.55
N GLU A 99 -0.36 -8.92 16.58
CA GLU A 99 0.22 -8.81 15.23
C GLU A 99 -0.09 -7.45 14.58
N ILE A 100 -1.33 -6.97 14.69
CA ILE A 100 -1.72 -5.65 14.16
C ILE A 100 -0.98 -4.52 14.88
N ARG A 101 -0.88 -4.55 16.21
CA ARG A 101 -0.13 -3.55 17.01
C ARG A 101 1.34 -3.53 16.66
N ASN A 102 1.94 -4.70 16.50
CA ASN A 102 3.34 -4.86 16.13
C ASN A 102 3.60 -4.30 14.74
N LEU A 103 2.75 -4.60 13.76
CA LEU A 103 2.83 -4.03 12.42
C LEU A 103 2.71 -2.51 12.45
N LYS A 104 1.76 -1.96 13.23
CA LYS A 104 1.62 -0.50 13.40
C LYS A 104 2.90 0.13 13.94
N ALA A 105 3.49 -0.45 14.99
CA ALA A 105 4.75 0.03 15.56
C ALA A 105 5.91 -0.03 14.53
N ALA A 106 6.00 -1.10 13.74
CA ALA A 106 7.00 -1.23 12.69
C ALA A 106 6.81 -0.21 11.57
N TYR A 107 5.58 0.04 11.11
CA TYR A 107 5.29 1.09 10.13
C TYR A 107 5.62 2.48 10.66
N ASP A 108 5.28 2.78 11.92
CA ASP A 108 5.58 4.08 12.53
C ASP A 108 7.09 4.31 12.64
N LEU A 109 7.85 3.30 13.03
CA LEU A 109 9.30 3.43 13.19
C LEU A 109 10.05 3.47 11.85
N PHE A 110 9.80 2.51 10.96
CA PHE A 110 10.60 2.32 9.76
C PHE A 110 10.06 3.08 8.54
N VAL A 111 8.75 3.19 8.40
CA VAL A 111 8.16 3.83 7.21
C VAL A 111 7.90 5.33 7.45
N ARG A 112 7.53 5.74 8.66
CA ARG A 112 7.27 7.15 9.00
C ARG A 112 8.44 7.84 9.72
N GLY A 113 9.10 7.14 10.64
CA GLY A 113 9.98 7.73 11.64
C GLY A 113 11.43 7.96 11.21
N ARG A 114 12.00 7.10 10.38
CA ARG A 114 13.41 7.22 9.99
C ARG A 114 13.58 8.12 8.77
N GLN A 115 14.08 9.33 9.00
CA GLN A 115 14.57 10.21 7.94
C GLN A 115 16.09 10.08 7.87
N VAL A 116 16.57 9.13 7.08
CA VAL A 116 17.99 8.99 6.77
C VAL A 116 18.23 9.53 5.35
N PRO A 117 19.29 10.29 5.09
CA PRO A 117 19.61 10.71 3.73
C PRO A 117 19.76 9.49 2.80
N VAL A 118 19.04 9.50 1.70
CA VAL A 118 18.96 8.41 0.71
C VAL A 118 20.34 7.92 0.25
N SER A 119 21.29 8.85 0.11
CA SER A 119 22.65 8.56 -0.36
C SER A 119 23.53 7.77 0.61
N SER A 120 23.14 7.64 1.88
CA SER A 120 23.95 6.99 2.92
C SER A 120 23.31 5.76 3.55
N PHE A 121 22.08 5.40 3.15
CA PHE A 121 21.40 4.27 3.78
C PHE A 121 21.87 2.92 3.23
N LYS A 122 22.29 2.08 4.16
CA LYS A 122 22.60 0.67 3.94
C LYS A 122 21.62 -0.20 4.71
N LEU A 123 21.11 -1.24 4.05
CA LEU A 123 20.26 -2.25 4.69
C LEU A 123 21.16 -3.27 5.41
N GLU A 124 21.38 -3.04 6.70
CA GLU A 124 22.20 -3.93 7.54
C GLU A 124 21.36 -5.04 8.17
N GLU A 125 22.02 -6.14 8.57
CA GLU A 125 21.36 -7.25 9.25
C GLU A 125 20.63 -6.82 10.52
N ASP A 126 21.18 -5.86 11.26
CA ASP A 126 20.57 -5.34 12.49
C ASP A 126 19.23 -4.65 12.23
N HIS A 127 19.10 -3.91 11.12
CA HIS A 127 17.80 -3.35 10.72
C HIS A 127 16.77 -4.44 10.44
N ILE A 128 17.18 -5.53 9.78
CA ILE A 128 16.30 -6.65 9.45
C ILE A 128 15.86 -7.37 10.73
N ARG A 129 16.77 -7.58 11.67
CA ARG A 129 16.50 -8.20 12.98
C ARG A 129 15.60 -7.31 13.85
N GLU A 130 15.78 -5.99 13.81
CA GLU A 130 14.96 -5.03 14.52
C GLU A 130 13.52 -5.03 13.96
N ILE A 131 13.35 -5.02 12.63
CA ILE A 131 12.04 -5.17 12.00
C ILE A 131 11.36 -6.47 12.44
N HIS A 132 12.10 -7.59 12.40
CA HIS A 132 11.56 -8.88 12.83
C HIS A 132 11.20 -8.88 14.32
N ALA A 133 12.04 -8.30 15.17
CA ALA A 133 11.78 -8.19 16.60
C ALA A 133 10.50 -7.41 16.90
N LEU A 134 10.23 -6.33 16.15
CA LEU A 134 9.00 -5.56 16.27
C LEU A 134 7.78 -6.35 15.81
N VAL A 135 7.79 -6.95 14.62
CA VAL A 135 6.61 -7.64 14.07
C VAL A 135 6.24 -8.92 14.85
N THR A 136 7.19 -9.49 15.59
CA THR A 136 6.98 -10.70 16.41
C THR A 136 7.01 -10.43 17.91
N HIS A 137 6.98 -9.16 18.33
CA HIS A 137 7.01 -8.78 19.74
C HIS A 137 5.85 -9.39 20.52
N ASP A 138 6.15 -10.04 21.64
CA ASP A 138 5.18 -10.67 22.55
C ASP A 138 4.21 -11.66 21.84
N ILE A 139 4.65 -12.26 20.73
CA ILE A 139 3.95 -13.34 20.04
C ILE A 139 4.63 -14.65 20.38
N GLU A 140 3.96 -15.49 21.15
CA GLU A 140 4.47 -16.82 21.46
C GLU A 140 4.46 -17.70 20.20
N HIS A 141 5.61 -18.30 19.90
CA HIS A 141 5.77 -19.25 18.82
C HIS A 141 6.89 -20.23 19.18
N GLU A 142 6.61 -21.53 19.09
CA GLU A 142 7.49 -22.61 19.55
C GLU A 142 8.92 -22.54 18.98
N TYR A 143 9.03 -22.13 17.71
CA TYR A 143 10.30 -22.15 16.97
C TYR A 143 10.74 -20.78 16.48
N ASN A 144 10.12 -19.70 16.95
CA ASN A 144 10.48 -18.35 16.53
C ASN A 144 10.90 -17.50 17.72
N LEU A 145 12.17 -17.13 17.75
CA LEU A 145 12.70 -16.17 18.71
C LEU A 145 12.79 -14.80 18.05
N SER A 146 12.18 -13.80 18.68
CA SER A 146 12.11 -12.44 18.17
C SER A 146 13.51 -11.87 17.88
N GLY A 147 13.73 -11.39 16.65
CA GLY A 147 15.03 -10.86 16.20
C GLY A 147 16.13 -11.90 15.96
N GLN A 148 15.85 -13.20 16.06
CA GLN A 148 16.86 -14.25 15.90
C GLN A 148 16.59 -15.14 14.69
N TYR A 149 17.64 -15.52 13.98
CA TYR A 149 17.53 -16.46 12.87
C TYR A 149 17.19 -17.86 13.38
N ARG A 150 16.38 -18.57 12.61
CA ARG A 150 15.97 -19.94 12.93
C ARG A 150 17.11 -20.94 12.89
N ASN A 151 16.99 -21.98 13.68
CA ASN A 151 17.88 -23.14 13.68
C ASN A 151 17.12 -24.44 13.44
N HIS A 152 16.10 -24.42 12.60
CA HIS A 152 15.30 -25.57 12.23
C HIS A 152 14.87 -25.47 10.77
N LEU A 153 14.42 -26.60 10.21
CA LEU A 153 13.92 -26.67 8.85
C LEU A 153 12.54 -26.03 8.73
N VAL A 154 12.33 -25.28 7.68
CA VAL A 154 11.02 -24.77 7.28
C VAL A 154 10.74 -25.13 5.84
N LYS A 155 9.47 -25.12 5.45
CA LYS A 155 9.01 -25.30 4.08
C LYS A 155 8.21 -24.05 3.70
N VAL A 156 8.40 -23.57 2.48
CA VAL A 156 7.74 -22.36 1.97
C VAL A 156 7.06 -22.65 0.66
N GLY A 157 5.87 -22.06 0.45
CA GLY A 157 5.03 -22.28 -0.72
C GLY A 157 4.03 -23.40 -0.50
N ASP A 158 3.20 -23.63 -1.49
CA ASP A 158 2.17 -24.66 -1.54
C ASP A 158 2.06 -25.28 -2.93
N THR A 159 1.24 -26.31 -3.07
CA THR A 159 1.06 -27.04 -4.34
C THR A 159 0.30 -26.23 -5.39
N GLU A 160 -0.56 -25.32 -4.97
CA GLU A 160 -1.41 -24.51 -5.86
C GLU A 160 -0.63 -23.40 -6.55
N HIS A 161 0.39 -22.85 -5.87
CA HIS A 161 1.18 -21.73 -6.36
C HIS A 161 2.61 -22.12 -6.78
N GLY A 162 2.76 -23.28 -7.38
CA GLY A 162 4.04 -23.71 -7.96
C GLY A 162 4.91 -24.54 -7.02
N GLY A 163 4.34 -25.12 -5.98
CA GLY A 163 4.96 -26.14 -5.14
C GLY A 163 5.84 -25.60 -4.03
N VAL A 164 6.14 -26.50 -3.12
CA VAL A 164 6.89 -26.22 -1.89
C VAL A 164 8.40 -26.27 -2.17
N TYR A 165 9.16 -25.39 -1.54
CA TYR A 165 10.61 -25.45 -1.50
C TYR A 165 11.15 -25.43 -0.06
N THR A 166 12.38 -25.87 0.11
CA THR A 166 13.08 -25.82 1.39
C THR A 166 14.15 -24.73 1.33
N PRO A 167 13.98 -23.61 2.07
CA PRO A 167 15.01 -22.59 2.22
C PRO A 167 16.30 -23.13 2.84
N PRO A 168 17.37 -22.33 2.99
CA PRO A 168 18.62 -22.74 3.63
C PRO A 168 18.39 -23.52 4.93
N LYS A 169 19.10 -24.69 5.07
CA LYS A 169 18.68 -25.74 6.01
C LYS A 169 19.21 -25.57 7.43
N VAL A 170 20.33 -24.88 7.58
CA VAL A 170 21.06 -24.79 8.87
C VAL A 170 21.42 -23.35 9.19
N LEU A 171 21.52 -23.03 10.48
CA LEU A 171 21.81 -21.68 10.97
C LEU A 171 23.08 -21.08 10.35
N ALA A 172 24.14 -21.88 10.22
CA ALA A 172 25.40 -21.41 9.64
C ALA A 172 25.24 -20.93 8.19
N ASP A 173 24.41 -21.62 7.38
CA ASP A 173 24.11 -21.21 6.02
C ASP A 173 23.28 -19.92 6.01
N ILE A 174 22.28 -19.82 6.89
CA ILE A 174 21.44 -18.64 7.03
C ILE A 174 22.27 -17.42 7.40
N GLN A 175 23.15 -17.53 8.40
CA GLN A 175 24.04 -16.44 8.83
C GLN A 175 24.97 -15.99 7.70
N THR A 176 25.54 -16.95 6.96
CA THR A 176 26.36 -16.65 5.80
C THR A 176 25.56 -15.90 4.74
N LEU A 177 24.38 -16.39 4.39
CA LEU A 177 23.54 -15.79 3.35
C LEU A 177 22.99 -14.43 3.75
N MET A 178 22.66 -14.19 5.00
CA MET A 178 22.20 -12.86 5.46
C MET A 178 23.30 -11.82 5.40
N ARG A 179 24.54 -12.18 5.77
CA ARG A 179 25.71 -11.31 5.60
C ARG A 179 25.98 -11.02 4.12
N GLU A 180 25.96 -12.06 3.27
CA GLU A 180 26.15 -11.91 1.82
C GLU A 180 25.03 -11.11 1.16
N PHE A 181 23.79 -11.26 1.64
CA PHE A 181 22.64 -10.46 1.23
C PHE A 181 22.82 -8.98 1.56
N SER A 182 23.22 -8.66 2.81
CA SER A 182 23.48 -7.29 3.24
C SER A 182 24.61 -6.66 2.40
N GLN A 183 25.68 -7.37 2.15
CA GLN A 183 26.77 -6.90 1.29
C GLN A 183 26.32 -6.68 -0.15
N TRP A 184 25.58 -7.63 -0.73
CA TRP A 184 25.12 -7.58 -2.12
C TRP A 184 24.13 -6.45 -2.36
N ILE A 185 23.11 -6.31 -1.51
CA ILE A 185 22.04 -5.30 -1.69
C ILE A 185 22.56 -3.86 -1.49
N ASN A 186 23.70 -3.71 -0.82
CA ASN A 186 24.40 -2.44 -0.61
C ASN A 186 25.63 -2.26 -1.52
N GLY A 187 25.89 -3.21 -2.43
CA GLY A 187 26.96 -3.10 -3.41
C GLY A 187 26.67 -2.02 -4.46
N GLU A 188 27.72 -1.41 -5.01
CA GLU A 188 27.61 -0.29 -5.96
C GLU A 188 26.71 -0.61 -7.15
N GLU A 189 26.77 -1.84 -7.65
CA GLU A 189 25.96 -2.30 -8.78
C GLU A 189 24.45 -2.33 -8.50
N ILE A 190 24.08 -2.62 -7.25
CA ILE A 190 22.68 -2.63 -6.82
C ILE A 190 22.24 -1.23 -6.41
N LEU A 191 23.13 -0.46 -5.78
CA LEU A 191 22.87 0.94 -5.44
C LEU A 191 22.64 1.83 -6.68
N GLY A 192 23.25 1.48 -7.81
CA GLY A 192 23.05 2.16 -9.10
C GLY A 192 21.73 1.82 -9.83
N LEU A 193 20.97 0.83 -9.34
CA LEU A 193 19.69 0.48 -9.94
C LEU A 193 18.56 1.46 -9.57
N GLU A 194 17.50 1.45 -10.36
CA GLU A 194 16.23 2.13 -10.00
C GLU A 194 15.78 1.70 -8.58
N PRO A 195 15.37 2.63 -7.71
CA PRO A 195 14.98 2.34 -6.33
C PRO A 195 13.90 1.24 -6.20
N LEU A 196 12.94 1.22 -7.12
CA LEU A 196 11.90 0.20 -7.17
C LEU A 196 12.48 -1.20 -7.46
N MET A 197 13.47 -1.28 -8.35
CA MET A 197 14.18 -2.53 -8.64
C MET A 197 14.91 -3.02 -7.39
N ARG A 198 15.68 -2.14 -6.73
CA ARG A 198 16.42 -2.49 -5.51
C ARG A 198 15.49 -2.99 -4.41
N ALA A 199 14.35 -2.33 -4.18
CA ALA A 199 13.36 -2.73 -3.19
C ALA A 199 12.75 -4.10 -3.52
N ALA A 200 12.38 -4.35 -4.77
CA ALA A 200 11.85 -5.63 -5.22
C ALA A 200 12.86 -6.76 -5.08
N LEU A 201 14.15 -6.51 -5.41
CA LEU A 201 15.23 -7.48 -5.22
C LEU A 201 15.45 -7.82 -3.74
N ALA A 202 15.38 -6.82 -2.86
CA ALA A 202 15.50 -7.04 -1.42
C ALA A 202 14.37 -7.94 -0.90
N HIS A 203 13.13 -7.65 -1.28
CA HIS A 203 11.96 -8.46 -0.93
C HIS A 203 12.13 -9.91 -1.42
N TYR A 204 12.44 -10.09 -2.70
CA TYR A 204 12.53 -11.40 -3.32
C TYR A 204 13.62 -12.28 -2.70
N HIS A 205 14.87 -11.77 -2.61
CA HIS A 205 15.98 -12.56 -2.10
C HIS A 205 15.91 -12.81 -0.60
N PHE A 206 15.42 -11.85 0.18
CA PHE A 206 15.11 -12.08 1.58
C PHE A 206 14.05 -13.18 1.76
N GLY A 207 12.99 -13.14 0.95
CA GLY A 207 11.96 -14.17 0.92
C GLY A 207 12.50 -15.56 0.59
N LEU A 208 13.49 -15.66 -0.32
CA LEU A 208 14.17 -16.93 -0.65
C LEU A 208 15.05 -17.45 0.49
N ILE A 209 15.76 -16.58 1.20
CA ILE A 209 16.58 -17.00 2.37
C ILE A 209 15.68 -17.46 3.51
N HIS A 210 14.56 -16.77 3.74
CA HIS A 210 13.58 -17.10 4.76
C HIS A 210 14.21 -17.34 6.14
N PRO A 211 14.92 -16.34 6.70
CA PRO A 211 15.86 -16.57 7.79
C PRO A 211 15.22 -16.78 9.16
N PHE A 212 13.95 -16.47 9.36
CA PHE A 212 13.25 -16.55 10.64
C PHE A 212 12.31 -17.75 10.72
N GLY A 213 11.87 -18.09 11.93
CA GLY A 213 10.91 -19.18 12.15
C GLY A 213 9.48 -18.82 11.75
N ASP A 214 9.11 -17.53 11.90
CA ASP A 214 7.82 -16.93 11.51
C ASP A 214 8.05 -15.46 11.13
N GLY A 215 7.11 -14.82 10.45
CA GLY A 215 7.14 -13.39 10.16
C GLY A 215 7.99 -12.97 8.96
N ASN A 216 8.58 -13.89 8.20
CA ASN A 216 9.42 -13.56 7.05
C ASN A 216 8.69 -12.74 5.98
N GLY A 217 7.45 -13.07 5.65
CA GLY A 217 6.67 -12.32 4.67
C GLY A 217 6.40 -10.89 5.13
N ARG A 218 6.01 -10.70 6.40
CA ARG A 218 5.81 -9.38 7.02
C ARG A 218 7.09 -8.54 6.97
N VAL A 219 8.23 -9.15 7.31
CA VAL A 219 9.56 -8.49 7.26
C VAL A 219 9.94 -8.14 5.82
N ALA A 220 9.76 -9.04 4.84
CA ALA A 220 10.07 -8.79 3.44
C ALA A 220 9.33 -7.57 2.90
N ARG A 221 8.02 -7.48 3.16
CA ARG A 221 7.17 -6.35 2.72
C ARG A 221 7.52 -5.04 3.45
N LEU A 222 7.91 -5.11 4.73
CA LEU A 222 8.39 -3.93 5.47
C LEU A 222 9.76 -3.45 4.98
N ILE A 223 10.70 -4.35 4.66
CA ILE A 223 12.00 -4.00 4.04
C ILE A 223 11.76 -3.29 2.72
N GLU A 224 10.90 -3.84 1.85
CA GLU A 224 10.54 -3.24 0.58
C GLU A 224 9.94 -1.83 0.76
N ALA A 225 8.96 -1.69 1.64
CA ALA A 225 8.32 -0.40 1.94
C ALA A 225 9.34 0.62 2.49
N PHE A 226 10.21 0.18 3.38
CA PHE A 226 11.24 1.02 3.98
C PHE A 226 12.26 1.50 2.95
N MET A 227 12.76 0.61 2.08
CA MET A 227 13.71 0.98 1.02
C MET A 227 13.11 1.96 0.03
N MET A 228 11.85 1.78 -0.38
CA MET A 228 11.15 2.72 -1.24
C MET A 228 10.97 4.09 -0.55
N ARG A 229 10.61 4.11 0.74
CA ARG A 229 10.45 5.35 1.50
C ARG A 229 11.75 6.13 1.63
N LEU A 230 12.85 5.43 1.91
CA LEU A 230 14.19 6.03 1.96
C LEU A 230 14.62 6.63 0.61
N SER A 231 14.15 6.06 -0.50
CA SER A 231 14.38 6.60 -1.84
C SER A 231 13.49 7.80 -2.17
N GLY A 232 12.75 8.34 -1.18
CA GLY A 232 11.89 9.51 -1.34
C GLY A 232 10.52 9.21 -1.93
N ILE A 233 10.17 7.93 -2.18
CA ILE A 233 8.88 7.53 -2.73
C ILE A 233 7.83 7.63 -1.62
N LYS A 234 6.89 8.57 -1.76
CA LYS A 234 5.80 8.80 -0.84
C LYS A 234 4.56 7.97 -1.25
N TYR A 235 3.77 7.49 -0.30
CA TYR A 235 2.53 6.74 -0.45
C TYR A 235 2.66 5.31 -1.00
N VAL A 236 3.40 5.06 -2.08
CA VAL A 236 3.53 3.73 -2.71
C VAL A 236 3.99 2.65 -1.73
N PRO A 237 5.01 2.90 -0.87
CA PRO A 237 5.47 1.90 0.09
C PRO A 237 4.36 1.33 0.97
N ILE A 238 3.38 2.16 1.27
CA ILE A 238 2.25 1.79 2.14
C ILE A 238 1.03 1.27 1.38
N MET A 239 1.13 1.06 0.07
CA MET A 239 0.06 0.49 -0.76
C MET A 239 0.34 -0.92 -1.28
N LEU A 240 1.62 -1.31 -1.42
CA LEU A 240 1.98 -2.57 -2.06
C LEU A 240 1.49 -3.80 -1.31
N SER A 241 1.52 -3.81 0.02
CA SER A 241 0.98 -4.95 0.79
C SER A 241 -0.51 -5.18 0.52
N ASN A 242 -1.29 -4.10 0.32
CA ASN A 242 -2.69 -4.19 -0.05
C ASN A 242 -2.87 -4.70 -1.50
N PHE A 243 -1.99 -4.28 -2.43
CA PHE A 243 -1.98 -4.83 -3.79
C PHE A 243 -1.66 -6.32 -3.78
N TYR A 244 -0.65 -6.78 -3.03
CA TYR A 244 -0.29 -8.19 -2.91
C TYR A 244 -1.44 -9.03 -2.33
N TYR A 245 -2.14 -8.51 -1.32
CA TYR A 245 -3.31 -9.18 -0.74
C TYR A 245 -4.45 -9.32 -1.74
N ARG A 246 -4.75 -8.27 -2.52
CA ARG A 246 -5.80 -8.33 -3.56
C ARG A 246 -5.45 -9.25 -4.74
N ASN A 247 -4.16 -9.53 -4.93
CA ASN A 247 -3.64 -10.37 -6.01
C ASN A 247 -2.77 -11.51 -5.43
N VAL A 248 -3.27 -12.18 -4.37
CA VAL A 248 -2.49 -13.12 -3.57
C VAL A 248 -1.98 -14.31 -4.39
N ASP A 249 -2.83 -14.87 -5.27
CA ASP A 249 -2.46 -16.00 -6.13
C ASP A 249 -1.34 -15.61 -7.09
N ASP A 250 -1.46 -14.48 -7.76
CA ASP A 250 -0.42 -13.95 -8.66
C ASP A 250 0.88 -13.67 -7.91
N TYR A 251 0.80 -13.13 -6.68
CA TYR A 251 1.96 -12.86 -5.84
C TYR A 251 2.78 -14.12 -5.54
N PHE A 252 2.12 -15.21 -5.13
CA PHE A 252 2.82 -16.47 -4.89
C PHE A 252 3.29 -17.14 -6.18
N TRP A 253 2.50 -17.04 -7.26
CA TRP A 253 2.87 -17.56 -8.57
C TRP A 253 4.13 -16.90 -9.15
N VAL A 254 4.21 -15.56 -9.15
CA VAL A 254 5.39 -14.86 -9.71
C VAL A 254 6.64 -15.11 -8.88
N PHE A 255 6.51 -15.22 -7.54
CA PHE A 255 7.58 -15.60 -6.66
C PHE A 255 8.14 -16.99 -7.01
N SER A 256 7.24 -17.97 -7.14
CA SER A 256 7.60 -19.34 -7.52
C SER A 256 8.17 -19.42 -8.94
N LYS A 257 7.62 -18.67 -9.90
CA LYS A 257 8.07 -18.62 -11.28
C LYS A 257 9.51 -18.10 -11.39
N ALA A 258 9.81 -16.99 -10.71
CA ALA A 258 11.15 -16.42 -10.67
C ALA A 258 12.16 -17.38 -10.00
N ARG A 259 11.75 -18.03 -8.89
CA ARG A 259 12.58 -19.01 -8.18
C ARG A 259 12.95 -20.25 -9.03
N LYS A 260 12.02 -20.74 -9.85
CA LYS A 260 12.22 -21.93 -10.70
C LYS A 260 12.94 -21.64 -12.01
N ASN A 261 13.15 -20.39 -12.33
CA ASN A 261 13.84 -20.00 -13.56
C ASN A 261 15.30 -20.41 -13.49
N GLU A 262 15.75 -21.32 -14.37
CA GLU A 262 17.11 -21.86 -14.41
C GLU A 262 18.15 -20.78 -14.74
N GLU A 263 17.73 -19.73 -15.44
CA GLU A 263 18.59 -18.59 -15.76
C GLU A 263 18.65 -17.55 -14.65
N HIS A 264 17.92 -17.78 -13.53
CA HIS A 264 17.83 -16.86 -12.40
C HIS A 264 17.24 -15.48 -12.77
N ASP A 265 16.34 -15.46 -13.77
CA ASP A 265 15.64 -14.26 -14.23
C ASP A 265 14.56 -13.85 -13.23
N VAL A 266 14.66 -12.62 -12.70
CA VAL A 266 13.73 -12.03 -11.72
C VAL A 266 12.61 -11.19 -12.35
N THR A 267 12.56 -11.11 -13.68
CA THR A 267 11.54 -10.33 -14.42
C THR A 267 10.12 -10.59 -13.94
N PRO A 268 9.68 -11.85 -13.70
CA PRO A 268 8.30 -12.11 -13.28
C PRO A 268 7.94 -11.39 -11.97
N PHE A 269 8.84 -11.43 -10.97
CA PHE A 269 8.60 -10.82 -9.68
C PHE A 269 8.71 -9.29 -9.75
N VAL A 270 9.76 -8.76 -10.36
CA VAL A 270 9.94 -7.31 -10.51
C VAL A 270 8.80 -6.69 -11.33
N GLY A 271 8.40 -7.33 -12.43
CA GLY A 271 7.28 -6.87 -13.24
C GLY A 271 5.96 -6.83 -12.47
N PHE A 272 5.73 -7.79 -11.58
CA PHE A 272 4.56 -7.80 -10.71
C PHE A 272 4.60 -6.65 -9.68
N VAL A 273 5.74 -6.41 -9.05
CA VAL A 273 5.93 -5.26 -8.15
C VAL A 273 5.65 -3.95 -8.87
N LEU A 274 6.20 -3.74 -10.07
CA LEU A 274 5.99 -2.53 -10.87
C LEU A 274 4.52 -2.33 -11.26
N LYS A 275 3.79 -3.40 -11.60
CA LYS A 275 2.33 -3.33 -11.82
C LYS A 275 1.61 -2.87 -10.56
N GLY A 276 1.99 -3.38 -9.39
CA GLY A 276 1.47 -2.93 -8.10
C GLY A 276 1.75 -1.46 -7.82
N VAL A 277 2.94 -0.98 -8.14
CA VAL A 277 3.30 0.44 -8.05
C VAL A 277 2.40 1.30 -8.95
N ILE A 278 2.23 0.91 -10.21
CA ILE A 278 1.41 1.63 -11.19
C ILE A 278 -0.06 1.68 -10.74
N GLU A 279 -0.62 0.56 -10.29
CA GLU A 279 -2.00 0.50 -9.78
C GLU A 279 -2.17 1.38 -8.54
N SER A 280 -1.25 1.28 -7.58
CA SER A 280 -1.24 2.09 -6.37
C SER A 280 -1.16 3.59 -6.66
N LEU A 281 -0.28 4.00 -7.58
CA LEU A 281 -0.16 5.41 -8.00
C LEU A 281 -1.42 5.92 -8.69
N ASN A 282 -2.08 5.12 -9.52
CA ASN A 282 -3.34 5.50 -10.15
C ASN A 282 -4.47 5.66 -9.11
N GLU A 283 -4.55 4.78 -8.12
CA GLU A 283 -5.51 4.89 -7.02
C GLU A 283 -5.27 6.19 -6.23
N ILE A 284 -4.03 6.44 -5.82
CA ILE A 284 -3.64 7.64 -5.06
C ILE A 284 -3.93 8.92 -5.88
N LYS A 285 -3.54 8.93 -7.16
CA LYS A 285 -3.82 10.03 -8.07
C LYS A 285 -5.32 10.34 -8.15
N GLY A 286 -6.14 9.29 -8.33
CA GLY A 286 -7.60 9.43 -8.38
C GLY A 286 -8.17 10.06 -7.10
N ARG A 287 -7.67 9.66 -5.95
CA ARG A 287 -8.09 10.20 -4.63
C ARG A 287 -7.68 11.66 -4.45
N ILE A 288 -6.44 12.01 -4.81
CA ILE A 288 -5.98 13.40 -4.71
C ILE A 288 -6.78 14.30 -5.67
N ILE A 289 -6.99 13.87 -6.91
CA ILE A 289 -7.82 14.59 -7.88
C ILE A 289 -9.25 14.77 -7.35
N PHE A 290 -9.81 13.74 -6.71
CA PHE A 290 -11.14 13.84 -6.09
C PHE A 290 -11.17 14.92 -5.00
N PHE A 291 -10.17 15.02 -4.12
CA PHE A 291 -10.07 16.09 -3.14
C PHE A 291 -9.97 17.47 -3.80
N ILE A 292 -9.08 17.62 -4.78
CA ILE A 292 -8.92 18.89 -5.51
C ILE A 292 -10.25 19.31 -6.14
N ARG A 293 -10.95 18.37 -6.80
CA ARG A 293 -12.25 18.61 -7.44
C ARG A 293 -13.31 19.02 -6.42
N THR A 294 -13.34 18.39 -5.25
CA THR A 294 -14.26 18.74 -4.17
C THR A 294 -14.08 20.18 -3.71
N PHE A 295 -12.83 20.64 -3.56
CA PHE A 295 -12.53 22.04 -3.22
C PHE A 295 -12.93 23.01 -4.33
N ALA A 296 -12.58 22.70 -5.56
CA ALA A 296 -12.93 23.54 -6.70
C ALA A 296 -14.46 23.69 -6.84
N LEU A 297 -15.23 22.60 -6.61
CA LEU A 297 -16.68 22.64 -6.62
C LEU A 297 -17.26 23.48 -5.49
N ARG A 298 -16.71 23.39 -4.26
CA ARG A 298 -17.14 24.26 -3.14
C ARG A 298 -16.98 25.74 -3.48
N ASP A 299 -15.83 26.10 -4.02
CA ASP A 299 -15.54 27.47 -4.44
C ASP A 299 -16.49 27.90 -5.57
N TYR A 300 -16.69 27.07 -6.58
CA TYR A 300 -17.60 27.34 -7.69
C TYR A 300 -19.05 27.54 -7.22
N TYR A 301 -19.55 26.72 -6.30
CA TYR A 301 -20.91 26.90 -5.75
C TYR A 301 -21.02 28.20 -4.95
N SER A 302 -20.01 28.59 -4.22
CA SER A 302 -19.93 29.87 -3.51
C SER A 302 -19.93 31.06 -4.49
N PHE A 303 -19.20 30.95 -5.60
CA PHE A 303 -19.21 31.92 -6.70
C PHE A 303 -20.62 32.06 -7.33
N LEU A 304 -21.27 30.96 -7.68
CA LEU A 304 -22.63 30.97 -8.23
C LEU A 304 -23.64 31.63 -7.28
N ARG A 305 -23.51 31.38 -5.97
CA ARG A 305 -24.32 32.05 -4.96
C ARG A 305 -24.04 33.54 -4.89
N THR A 306 -22.79 33.97 -4.92
CA THR A 306 -22.41 35.39 -4.92
C THR A 306 -22.99 36.13 -6.15
N LYS A 307 -22.99 35.47 -7.31
CA LYS A 307 -23.58 35.94 -8.55
C LYS A 307 -25.12 35.89 -8.54
N LYS A 308 -25.76 35.36 -7.47
CA LYS A 308 -27.23 35.15 -7.35
C LYS A 308 -27.80 34.19 -8.41
N GLU A 309 -26.97 33.37 -9.03
CA GLU A 309 -27.37 32.32 -9.96
C GLU A 309 -28.06 31.17 -9.23
N ILE A 310 -27.65 30.88 -8.00
CA ILE A 310 -28.29 29.95 -7.08
C ILE A 310 -28.69 30.63 -5.78
N THR A 311 -29.70 30.10 -5.10
CA THR A 311 -30.13 30.57 -3.77
C THR A 311 -29.28 29.97 -2.68
N GLN A 312 -29.33 30.53 -1.43
CA GLN A 312 -28.67 29.97 -0.27
C GLN A 312 -29.05 28.50 -0.06
N ARG A 313 -30.35 28.16 -0.09
CA ARG A 313 -30.83 26.78 0.07
C ARG A 313 -30.26 25.83 -1.01
N GLN A 314 -30.20 26.27 -2.27
CA GLN A 314 -29.63 25.51 -3.37
C GLN A 314 -28.13 25.30 -3.18
N HIS A 315 -27.39 26.33 -2.72
CA HIS A 315 -26.00 26.22 -2.32
C HIS A 315 -25.79 25.20 -1.21
N ASP A 316 -26.56 25.30 -0.11
CA ASP A 316 -26.44 24.40 1.05
C ASP A 316 -26.80 22.96 0.68
N LEU A 317 -27.75 22.75 -0.23
CA LEU A 317 -28.03 21.42 -0.79
C LEU A 317 -26.82 20.86 -1.53
N LEU A 318 -26.19 21.65 -2.42
CA LEU A 318 -25.03 21.22 -3.19
C LEU A 318 -23.84 20.89 -2.27
N ILE A 319 -23.59 21.70 -1.23
CA ILE A 319 -22.55 21.42 -0.23
C ILE A 319 -22.84 20.12 0.51
N THR A 320 -24.08 19.93 0.96
CA THR A 320 -24.49 18.69 1.64
C THR A 320 -24.31 17.45 0.75
N LEU A 321 -24.64 17.58 -0.53
CA LEU A 321 -24.47 16.50 -1.51
C LEU A 321 -22.98 16.21 -1.79
N LEU A 322 -22.15 17.24 -1.79
CA LEU A 322 -20.70 17.10 -1.97
C LEU A 322 -20.04 16.34 -0.80
N ASP A 323 -20.57 16.52 0.42
CA ASP A 323 -20.09 15.83 1.61
C ASP A 323 -20.52 14.35 1.66
N LYS A 324 -21.68 14.01 1.12
CA LYS A 324 -22.26 12.67 1.23
C LYS A 324 -22.18 11.83 -0.05
N LEU A 325 -22.17 12.48 -1.22
CA LEU A 325 -22.15 11.87 -2.56
C LEU A 325 -23.21 10.78 -2.79
N THR A 326 -24.29 10.79 -2.00
CA THR A 326 -25.34 9.79 -2.11
C THR A 326 -26.44 10.24 -3.08
N PRO A 327 -26.92 9.36 -3.98
CA PRO A 327 -28.09 9.65 -4.79
C PRO A 327 -29.32 9.84 -3.91
N PHE A 328 -30.21 10.75 -4.29
CA PHE A 328 -31.44 11.02 -3.54
C PHE A 328 -32.66 11.22 -4.44
N ALA A 329 -33.83 10.95 -3.93
CA ALA A 329 -35.12 11.24 -4.57
C ALA A 329 -35.71 12.53 -4.01
N LEU A 330 -36.71 13.09 -4.70
CA LEU A 330 -37.40 14.29 -4.21
C LEU A 330 -37.96 14.11 -2.79
N GLY A 331 -38.50 12.92 -2.47
CA GLY A 331 -39.01 12.60 -1.13
C GLY A 331 -38.00 12.68 -0.02
N ASP A 332 -36.74 12.35 -0.31
CA ASP A 332 -35.65 12.37 0.66
C ASP A 332 -35.35 13.78 1.19
N LEU A 333 -35.68 14.83 0.41
CA LEU A 333 -35.57 16.22 0.83
C LEU A 333 -36.40 16.53 2.08
N PHE A 334 -37.47 15.79 2.30
CA PHE A 334 -38.41 16.00 3.40
C PHE A 334 -38.28 14.97 4.52
N SER A 335 -37.74 13.80 4.23
CA SER A 335 -37.70 12.68 5.16
C SER A 335 -36.29 12.37 5.72
N THR A 336 -35.22 12.68 4.98
CA THR A 336 -33.87 12.21 5.30
C THR A 336 -32.98 13.35 5.80
N SER A 337 -32.32 13.16 6.94
CA SER A 337 -31.32 14.10 7.46
C SER A 337 -30.03 14.04 6.61
N PRO A 338 -29.42 15.22 6.32
CA PRO A 338 -29.75 16.58 6.77
C PRO A 338 -30.68 17.36 5.82
N PHE A 339 -31.14 16.78 4.70
CA PHE A 339 -31.97 17.49 3.71
C PHE A 339 -33.28 18.02 4.30
N ASN A 340 -33.93 17.26 5.19
CA ASN A 340 -35.16 17.64 5.85
C ASN A 340 -35.02 18.91 6.70
N VAL A 341 -33.82 19.25 7.14
CA VAL A 341 -33.54 20.53 7.85
C VAL A 341 -33.58 21.69 6.85
N LEU A 342 -32.93 21.51 5.68
CA LEU A 342 -32.87 22.52 4.61
C LEU A 342 -34.28 22.79 3.99
N TYR A 343 -35.13 21.77 3.92
CA TYR A 343 -36.42 21.82 3.30
C TYR A 343 -37.62 21.82 4.29
N ARG A 344 -37.37 22.01 5.61
CA ARG A 344 -38.37 21.93 6.68
C ARG A 344 -39.61 22.80 6.43
N ASN A 345 -39.39 24.02 5.91
CA ASN A 345 -40.44 25.01 5.69
C ASN A 345 -40.70 25.27 4.19
N VAL A 346 -40.42 24.26 3.36
CA VAL A 346 -40.47 24.39 1.90
C VAL A 346 -41.50 23.42 1.33
N GLY A 347 -42.45 23.94 0.54
CA GLY A 347 -43.41 23.08 -0.15
C GLY A 347 -42.76 22.33 -1.33
N GLU A 348 -43.35 21.18 -1.68
CA GLU A 348 -42.87 20.28 -2.73
C GLU A 348 -42.69 20.99 -4.09
N ARG A 349 -43.60 21.90 -4.45
CA ARG A 349 -43.50 22.71 -5.69
C ARG A 349 -42.19 23.51 -5.74
N THR A 350 -41.78 24.08 -4.61
CA THR A 350 -40.54 24.87 -4.53
C THR A 350 -39.33 23.96 -4.61
N ALA A 351 -39.36 22.79 -3.94
CA ALA A 351 -38.28 21.79 -4.01
C ALA A 351 -38.10 21.30 -5.46
N ARG A 352 -39.18 20.98 -6.17
CA ARG A 352 -39.14 20.62 -7.61
C ARG A 352 -38.51 21.71 -8.47
N ARG A 353 -38.82 22.98 -8.20
CA ARG A 353 -38.26 24.12 -8.92
C ARG A 353 -36.76 24.26 -8.63
N ASP A 354 -36.35 24.06 -7.39
CA ASP A 354 -34.92 24.08 -7.01
C ASP A 354 -34.14 22.98 -7.76
N LEU A 355 -34.63 21.74 -7.71
CA LEU A 355 -33.98 20.62 -8.38
C LEU A 355 -33.93 20.82 -9.90
N LYS A 356 -35.02 21.29 -10.49
CA LYS A 356 -35.03 21.60 -11.93
C LYS A 356 -33.98 22.65 -12.28
N LYS A 357 -33.92 23.76 -11.54
CA LYS A 357 -32.93 24.83 -11.78
C LYS A 357 -31.51 24.31 -11.68
N LEU A 358 -31.19 23.47 -10.68
CA LEU A 358 -29.86 22.87 -10.52
C LEU A 358 -29.55 21.86 -11.64
N SER A 359 -30.54 21.12 -12.13
CA SER A 359 -30.37 20.21 -13.27
C SER A 359 -30.21 20.98 -14.59
N ASP A 360 -30.99 22.04 -14.83
CA ASP A 360 -30.84 22.91 -16.00
C ASP A 360 -29.43 23.56 -16.04
N ALA A 361 -28.86 23.89 -14.86
CA ALA A 361 -27.51 24.38 -14.70
C ALA A 361 -26.43 23.28 -14.74
N ARG A 362 -26.79 22.02 -15.02
CA ARG A 362 -25.91 20.84 -15.02
C ARG A 362 -25.19 20.57 -13.71
N LEU A 363 -25.64 21.14 -12.60
CA LEU A 363 -25.08 20.88 -11.25
C LEU A 363 -25.60 19.56 -10.69
N LEU A 364 -26.78 19.13 -11.13
CA LEU A 364 -27.37 17.81 -10.85
C LEU A 364 -27.67 17.08 -12.15
N TYR A 365 -27.67 15.78 -12.11
CA TYR A 365 -28.22 14.92 -13.17
C TYR A 365 -29.11 13.83 -12.58
N ILE A 366 -29.96 13.21 -13.41
CA ILE A 366 -30.91 12.18 -12.99
C ILE A 366 -30.46 10.85 -13.61
N THR A 367 -30.35 9.84 -12.77
CA THR A 367 -30.10 8.45 -13.18
C THR A 367 -31.01 7.54 -12.37
N GLU A 368 -31.74 6.66 -13.05
CA GLU A 368 -32.67 5.72 -12.41
C GLU A 368 -33.69 6.39 -11.47
N GLY A 369 -34.18 7.56 -11.86
CA GLY A 369 -35.18 8.33 -11.09
C GLY A 369 -34.59 9.03 -9.84
N LYS A 370 -33.28 9.00 -9.60
CA LYS A 370 -32.61 9.69 -8.50
C LYS A 370 -31.74 10.82 -9.00
N TYR A 371 -31.67 11.89 -8.21
CA TYR A 371 -30.74 12.99 -8.43
C TYR A 371 -29.34 12.64 -7.91
N ARG A 372 -28.34 13.03 -8.68
CA ARG A 372 -26.91 12.89 -8.33
C ARG A 372 -26.17 14.21 -8.56
N LEU A 373 -25.19 14.48 -7.73
CA LEU A 373 -24.31 15.63 -7.92
C LEU A 373 -23.42 15.41 -9.15
N ASN A 374 -23.33 16.42 -10.01
CA ASN A 374 -22.42 16.39 -11.15
C ASN A 374 -21.02 16.86 -10.72
N LEU A 375 -20.12 15.92 -10.52
CA LEU A 375 -18.74 16.21 -10.17
C LEU A 375 -17.90 16.71 -11.36
N GLN A 376 -18.42 16.60 -12.60
CA GLN A 376 -17.73 16.95 -13.84
C GLN A 376 -18.17 18.30 -14.41
N VAL A 377 -18.95 19.07 -13.66
CA VAL A 377 -19.49 20.37 -14.15
C VAL A 377 -18.42 21.41 -14.47
N LEU A 378 -17.18 21.20 -14.00
CA LEU A 378 -16.02 22.07 -14.28
C LEU A 378 -15.21 21.60 -15.50
N GLU A 379 -15.61 20.53 -16.16
CA GLU A 379 -15.05 20.03 -17.42
C GLU A 379 -15.92 20.57 -18.58
#